data_48ceffaea5941f14838520db608f15a2
#
_entry.id   48ceffaea5941f14838520db608f15a2
#
_cell.length_a   1.000
_cell.length_b   1.000
_cell.length_c   1.000
_cell.angle_alpha   90.00
_cell.angle_beta   90.00
_cell.angle_gamma   90.00
#
_symmetry.space_group_name_H-M   'P 1'
#
loop_
_entity.id
_entity.type
_entity.pdbx_description
1 polymer ?
#
loop_
_entity_poly.entity_id
_entity_poly.type
_entity_poly.pdbx_seq_one_letter_code
_entity_poly.pdbx_strand_id
1 'polypeptide(L)'
;QGAGAVDLDMQASGIDVYCFTGHKCLMGPTGIGGSYVREGIEIKHTRAGGTGVRSAYPVHLDEYPYRLEYGTLNLLGVAGLNAGVKWIQEQAIMNIHHREIQLWDKLRKALQDIEGVTTYCASSIENQNPVLSFNINGFDSGDVGTMLDVDYNIAVRTGLQCAPKVHE
;
A
#
# COMPACT_ATOMS: atom_id res chain seq x y z
N GLN A 1 0.71 2.07 0.23
CA GLN A 1 0.10 1.27 -0.86
C GLN A 1 0.96 1.30 -2.14
N GLY A 2 1.67 2.40 -2.43
CA GLY A 2 2.53 2.51 -3.62
C GLY A 2 3.69 1.51 -3.67
N ALA A 3 4.25 1.13 -2.51
CA ALA A 3 5.29 0.11 -2.47
C ALA A 3 4.77 -1.23 -3.04
N GLY A 4 5.44 -1.74 -4.04
CA GLY A 4 5.06 -2.94 -4.78
C GLY A 4 4.08 -2.72 -5.95
N ALA A 5 3.52 -1.50 -6.11
CA ALA A 5 2.64 -1.14 -7.22
C ALA A 5 3.30 -0.17 -8.21
N VAL A 6 4.19 0.68 -7.70
CA VAL A 6 4.91 1.70 -8.48
C VAL A 6 6.39 1.43 -8.37
N ASP A 7 7.09 1.51 -9.50
CA ASP A 7 8.55 1.49 -9.52
C ASP A 7 9.06 2.86 -9.04
N LEU A 8 9.43 2.92 -7.77
CA LEU A 8 9.79 4.16 -7.08
C LEU A 8 11.25 4.11 -6.64
N ASP A 9 12.10 4.87 -7.32
CA ASP A 9 13.47 5.11 -6.87
C ASP A 9 13.46 6.19 -5.77
N MET A 10 13.80 5.80 -4.54
CA MET A 10 13.83 6.69 -3.39
C MET A 10 14.82 7.83 -3.53
N GLN A 11 15.98 7.58 -4.16
CA GLN A 11 17.02 8.60 -4.35
C GLN A 11 16.62 9.60 -5.43
N ALA A 12 16.18 9.11 -6.58
CA ALA A 12 15.75 9.96 -7.69
C ALA A 12 14.49 10.78 -7.35
N SER A 13 13.60 10.24 -6.50
CA SER A 13 12.38 10.92 -6.06
C SER A 13 12.63 12.01 -5.01
N GLY A 14 13.83 12.10 -4.43
CA GLY A 14 14.14 13.07 -3.38
C GLY A 14 13.37 12.84 -2.06
N ILE A 15 12.89 11.64 -1.83
CA ILE A 15 12.13 11.29 -0.64
C ILE A 15 13.08 11.13 0.55
N ASP A 16 12.80 11.85 1.64
CA ASP A 16 13.56 11.78 2.88
C ASP A 16 13.15 10.59 3.75
N VAL A 17 11.85 10.38 3.88
CA VAL A 17 11.25 9.31 4.68
C VAL A 17 10.08 8.71 3.93
N TYR A 18 10.06 7.39 3.82
CA TYR A 18 8.97 6.66 3.20
C TYR A 18 8.51 5.51 4.10
N CYS A 19 7.25 5.53 4.50
CA CYS A 19 6.65 4.46 5.30
C CYS A 19 5.73 3.61 4.43
N PHE A 20 5.79 2.29 4.58
CA PHE A 20 4.98 1.37 3.81
C PHE A 20 4.42 0.24 4.66
N THR A 21 3.32 -0.33 4.21
CA THR A 21 2.74 -1.55 4.77
C THR A 21 3.08 -2.76 3.91
N GLY A 22 3.35 -3.89 4.53
CA GLY A 22 3.74 -5.10 3.82
C GLY A 22 2.58 -5.90 3.22
N HIS A 23 1.37 -5.77 3.77
CA HIS A 23 0.21 -6.61 3.41
C HIS A 23 -0.62 -6.11 2.22
N LYS A 24 -0.15 -5.12 1.48
CA LYS A 24 -0.78 -4.64 0.24
C LYS A 24 -0.01 -5.13 -0.99
N CYS A 25 0.38 -4.23 -1.87
CA CYS A 25 1.05 -4.60 -3.13
C CYS A 25 2.42 -5.27 -2.95
N LEU A 26 3.01 -5.23 -1.74
CA LEU A 26 4.20 -6.01 -1.41
C LEU A 26 3.91 -7.49 -1.10
N MET A 27 2.63 -7.89 -1.07
CA MET A 27 2.17 -9.29 -0.91
C MET A 27 2.66 -10.00 0.36
N GLY A 28 3.07 -9.24 1.36
CA GLY A 28 3.42 -9.76 2.68
C GLY A 28 2.20 -10.01 3.57
N PRO A 29 2.38 -10.68 4.71
CA PRO A 29 1.31 -10.89 5.67
C PRO A 29 0.91 -9.61 6.41
N THR A 30 -0.23 -9.66 7.11
CA THR A 30 -0.63 -8.59 8.04
C THR A 30 0.36 -8.44 9.19
N GLY A 31 0.42 -7.23 9.77
CA GLY A 31 1.28 -6.96 10.94
C GLY A 31 2.76 -6.74 10.61
N ILE A 32 3.10 -6.55 9.34
CA ILE A 32 4.44 -6.16 8.89
C ILE A 32 4.39 -4.91 8.01
N GLY A 33 5.38 -4.09 8.12
CA GLY A 33 5.63 -2.91 7.31
C GLY A 33 7.07 -2.45 7.53
N GLY A 34 7.42 -1.32 6.98
CA GLY A 34 8.76 -0.78 7.13
C GLY A 34 8.81 0.71 6.81
N SER A 35 10.00 1.25 6.99
CA SER A 35 10.31 2.62 6.62
C SER A 35 11.67 2.69 5.95
N TYR A 36 11.76 3.57 4.96
CA TYR A 36 13.01 4.06 4.41
C TYR A 36 13.30 5.41 5.04
N VAL A 37 14.54 5.63 5.42
CA VAL A 37 15.05 6.92 5.89
C VAL A 37 16.30 7.22 5.09
N ARG A 38 16.33 8.37 4.42
CA ARG A 38 17.49 8.79 3.64
C ARG A 38 18.70 8.99 4.54
N GLU A 39 19.88 8.59 4.07
CA GLU A 39 21.14 8.79 4.78
C GLU A 39 21.32 10.26 5.17
N GLY A 40 21.78 10.50 6.39
CA GLY A 40 21.94 11.85 6.95
C GLY A 40 20.68 12.44 7.58
N ILE A 41 19.52 11.79 7.46
CA ILE A 41 18.29 12.21 8.16
C ILE A 41 18.23 11.56 9.53
N GLU A 42 18.12 12.38 10.56
CA GLU A 42 17.91 11.93 11.94
C GLU A 42 16.44 12.04 12.35
N ILE A 43 15.84 10.90 12.66
CA ILE A 43 14.49 10.84 13.24
C ILE A 43 14.63 10.57 14.74
N LYS A 44 14.04 11.42 15.57
CA LYS A 44 13.98 11.19 17.01
C LYS A 44 13.00 10.06 17.30
N HIS A 45 13.41 9.08 18.08
CA HIS A 45 12.49 8.09 18.58
C HIS A 45 11.49 8.74 19.57
N THR A 46 10.24 8.35 19.48
CA THR A 46 9.17 8.78 20.39
C THR A 46 8.78 7.67 21.36
N ARG A 47 9.33 6.49 21.18
CA ARG A 47 9.12 5.30 22.01
C ARG A 47 10.46 4.61 22.24
N ALA A 48 10.61 3.97 23.37
CA ALA A 48 11.79 3.22 23.74
C ALA A 48 11.40 1.87 24.31
N GLY A 49 12.28 0.90 24.20
CA GLY A 49 12.06 -0.45 24.73
C GLY A 49 13.23 -1.37 24.39
N GLY A 50 13.17 -2.60 24.83
CA GLY A 50 14.19 -3.60 24.52
C GLY A 50 14.21 -3.88 23.01
N THR A 51 15.40 -3.89 22.42
CA THR A 51 15.61 -4.16 20.99
C THR A 51 16.12 -5.58 20.73
N GLY A 52 16.39 -6.36 21.77
CA GLY A 52 17.04 -7.67 21.68
C GLY A 52 18.55 -7.61 21.43
N VAL A 53 19.12 -6.40 21.34
CA VAL A 53 20.56 -6.15 21.12
C VAL A 53 21.10 -5.30 22.25
N ARG A 54 22.36 -5.54 22.67
CA ARG A 54 23.03 -4.80 23.73
C ARG A 54 22.21 -4.70 25.03
N SER A 55 21.69 -5.83 25.50
CA SER A 55 20.75 -5.90 26.64
C SER A 55 21.27 -5.29 27.95
N ALA A 56 22.58 -5.11 28.09
CA ALA A 56 23.21 -4.43 29.21
C ALA A 56 23.19 -2.88 29.14
N TYR A 57 22.73 -2.34 28.01
CA TYR A 57 22.66 -0.89 27.82
C TYR A 57 21.40 -0.34 28.51
N PRO A 58 21.53 0.67 29.37
CA PRO A 58 20.40 1.18 30.16
C PRO A 58 19.52 2.18 29.40
N VAL A 59 19.92 2.57 28.17
CA VAL A 59 19.23 3.55 27.33
C VAL A 59 18.89 2.95 25.97
N HIS A 60 17.88 3.51 25.32
CA HIS A 60 17.51 3.12 23.97
C HIS A 60 18.64 3.43 22.98
N LEU A 61 18.84 2.55 21.98
CA LEU A 61 19.92 2.71 21.02
C LEU A 61 19.60 3.80 20.00
N ASP A 62 20.58 4.68 19.72
CA ASP A 62 20.44 5.79 18.77
C ASP A 62 20.80 5.41 17.34
N GLU A 63 21.39 4.24 17.11
CA GLU A 63 21.79 3.78 15.79
C GLU A 63 20.61 3.13 15.04
N TYR A 64 20.50 3.38 13.73
CA TYR A 64 19.56 2.65 12.88
C TYR A 64 19.98 1.18 12.68
N PRO A 65 19.01 0.24 12.57
CA PRO A 65 17.57 0.45 12.61
C PRO A 65 16.98 0.54 14.04
N TYR A 66 17.77 0.27 15.07
CA TYR A 66 17.31 0.10 16.45
C TYR A 66 16.70 1.38 17.03
N ARG A 67 17.11 2.54 16.56
CA ARG A 67 16.55 3.85 16.95
C ARG A 67 15.02 3.89 16.83
N LEU A 68 14.45 3.22 15.81
CA LEU A 68 13.01 3.21 15.55
C LEU A 68 12.34 1.87 15.88
N GLU A 69 13.12 0.88 16.34
CA GLU A 69 12.63 -0.45 16.67
C GLU A 69 12.55 -0.64 18.20
N TYR A 70 11.48 -1.25 18.68
CA TYR A 70 11.31 -1.64 20.07
C TYR A 70 10.46 -2.91 20.16
N GLY A 71 10.80 -3.74 21.15
CA GLY A 71 10.17 -5.04 21.31
C GLY A 71 10.80 -6.14 20.41
N THR A 72 10.22 -7.31 20.46
CA THR A 72 10.64 -8.44 19.63
C THR A 72 10.15 -8.28 18.20
N LEU A 73 11.05 -8.41 17.24
CA LEU A 73 10.70 -8.32 15.81
C LEU A 73 9.71 -9.42 15.40
N ASN A 74 8.78 -9.06 14.54
CA ASN A 74 7.87 -10.00 13.89
C ASN A 74 8.61 -10.80 12.80
N LEU A 75 9.40 -11.78 13.22
CA LEU A 75 10.22 -12.58 12.29
C LEU A 75 9.40 -13.33 11.26
N LEU A 76 8.21 -13.81 11.62
CA LEU A 76 7.30 -14.47 10.68
C LEU A 76 6.78 -13.48 9.63
N GLY A 77 6.44 -12.27 10.05
CA GLY A 77 6.06 -11.19 9.13
C GLY A 77 7.18 -10.80 8.18
N VAL A 78 8.42 -10.70 8.70
CA VAL A 78 9.61 -10.41 7.87
C VAL A 78 9.85 -11.52 6.85
N ALA A 79 9.76 -12.79 7.26
CA ALA A 79 9.94 -13.93 6.35
C ALA A 79 8.86 -13.96 5.25
N GLY A 80 7.60 -13.72 5.60
CA GLY A 80 6.50 -13.64 4.64
C GLY A 80 6.63 -12.44 3.69
N LEU A 81 7.02 -11.27 4.19
CA LEU A 81 7.27 -10.09 3.36
C LEU A 81 8.43 -10.34 2.38
N ASN A 82 9.51 -10.98 2.84
CA ASN A 82 10.63 -11.35 1.98
C ASN A 82 10.20 -12.28 0.83
N ALA A 83 9.30 -13.23 1.09
CA ALA A 83 8.75 -14.10 0.05
C ALA A 83 7.93 -13.29 -0.97
N GLY A 84 7.07 -12.37 -0.52
CA GLY A 84 6.31 -11.48 -1.40
C GLY A 84 7.19 -10.60 -2.27
N VAL A 85 8.21 -9.97 -1.68
CA VAL A 85 9.17 -9.11 -2.41
C VAL A 85 9.95 -9.92 -3.45
N LYS A 86 10.42 -11.13 -3.12
CA LYS A 86 11.09 -12.01 -4.08
C LYS A 86 10.20 -12.36 -5.26
N TRP A 87 8.94 -12.70 -5.00
CA TRP A 87 7.98 -12.98 -6.08
C TRP A 87 7.79 -11.76 -6.99
N ILE A 88 7.66 -10.54 -6.44
CA ILE A 88 7.55 -9.31 -7.22
C ILE A 88 8.81 -9.09 -8.08
N GLN A 89 10.00 -9.35 -7.54
CA GLN A 89 11.25 -9.25 -8.28
C GLN A 89 11.31 -10.25 -9.44
N GLU A 90 10.85 -11.50 -9.22
CA GLU A 90 10.79 -12.54 -10.25
C GLU A 90 9.80 -12.18 -11.38
N GLN A 91 8.65 -11.60 -11.04
CA GLN A 91 7.66 -11.18 -12.05
C GLN A 91 8.03 -9.87 -12.74
N ALA A 92 8.92 -9.09 -12.19
CA ALA A 92 9.21 -7.69 -12.48
C ALA A 92 7.99 -6.76 -12.22
N ILE A 93 8.18 -5.76 -11.35
CA ILE A 93 7.11 -4.84 -10.92
C ILE A 93 6.38 -4.18 -12.10
N MET A 94 7.08 -3.85 -13.17
CA MET A 94 6.50 -3.24 -14.36
C MET A 94 5.57 -4.18 -15.12
N ASN A 95 5.82 -5.48 -15.12
CA ASN A 95 4.92 -6.46 -15.74
C ASN A 95 3.62 -6.59 -14.95
N ILE A 96 3.72 -6.60 -13.62
CA ILE A 96 2.56 -6.62 -12.72
C ILE A 96 1.73 -5.35 -12.96
N HIS A 97 2.36 -4.19 -12.89
CA HIS A 97 1.71 -2.91 -13.13
C HIS A 97 1.02 -2.84 -14.49
N HIS A 98 1.70 -3.24 -15.55
CA HIS A 98 1.14 -3.26 -16.91
C HIS A 98 -0.12 -4.14 -17.01
N ARG A 99 -0.07 -5.33 -16.41
CA ARG A 99 -1.23 -6.23 -16.38
C ARG A 99 -2.40 -5.65 -15.61
N GLU A 100 -2.14 -5.05 -14.47
CA GLU A 100 -3.17 -4.43 -13.63
C GLU A 100 -3.81 -3.23 -14.32
N ILE A 101 -3.02 -2.37 -14.97
CA ILE A 101 -3.53 -1.22 -15.74
C ILE A 101 -4.37 -1.65 -16.95
N GLN A 102 -4.01 -2.73 -17.64
CA GLN A 102 -4.84 -3.27 -18.71
C GLN A 102 -6.21 -3.72 -18.21
N LEU A 103 -6.27 -4.41 -17.08
CA LEU A 103 -7.53 -4.85 -16.48
C LEU A 103 -8.34 -3.64 -15.98
N TRP A 104 -7.67 -2.69 -15.34
CA TRP A 104 -8.27 -1.44 -14.89
C TRP A 104 -8.91 -0.66 -16.03
N ASP A 105 -8.21 -0.46 -17.14
CA ASP A 105 -8.71 0.29 -18.30
C ASP A 105 -9.91 -0.41 -18.96
N LYS A 106 -9.87 -1.74 -19.04
CA LYS A 106 -11.01 -2.54 -19.51
C LYS A 106 -12.24 -2.34 -18.62
N LEU A 107 -12.07 -2.40 -17.31
CA LEU A 107 -13.17 -2.18 -16.34
C LEU A 107 -13.68 -0.74 -16.42
N ARG A 108 -12.78 0.25 -16.43
CA ARG A 108 -13.13 1.68 -16.52
C ARG A 108 -14.00 1.96 -17.74
N LYS A 109 -13.58 1.48 -18.92
CA LYS A 109 -14.35 1.67 -20.16
C LYS A 109 -15.73 1.04 -20.05
N ALA A 110 -15.83 -0.19 -19.57
CA ALA A 110 -17.11 -0.87 -19.41
C ALA A 110 -18.04 -0.16 -18.42
N LEU A 111 -17.51 0.39 -17.32
CA LEU A 111 -18.32 1.15 -16.36
C LEU A 111 -18.76 2.51 -16.91
N GLN A 112 -17.94 3.17 -17.72
CA GLN A 112 -18.29 4.46 -18.35
C GLN A 112 -19.41 4.33 -19.40
N ASP A 113 -19.60 3.15 -19.98
CA ASP A 113 -20.69 2.88 -20.92
C ASP A 113 -22.04 2.64 -20.22
N ILE A 114 -22.08 2.55 -18.89
CA ILE A 114 -23.30 2.33 -18.12
C ILE A 114 -23.87 3.68 -17.69
N GLU A 115 -25.10 3.96 -18.12
CA GLU A 115 -25.82 5.18 -17.72
C GLU A 115 -26.00 5.22 -16.19
N GLY A 116 -25.73 6.37 -15.58
CA GLY A 116 -25.83 6.58 -14.13
C GLY A 116 -24.60 6.15 -13.34
N VAL A 117 -23.55 5.65 -13.99
CA VAL A 117 -22.27 5.37 -13.33
C VAL A 117 -21.29 6.53 -13.53
N THR A 118 -20.70 6.97 -12.43
CA THR A 118 -19.62 7.97 -12.42
C THR A 118 -18.33 7.31 -11.95
N THR A 119 -17.27 7.38 -12.76
CA THR A 119 -15.94 6.86 -12.42
C THR A 119 -14.98 7.99 -12.03
N TYR A 120 -14.12 7.75 -11.05
CA TYR A 120 -13.11 8.68 -10.57
C TYR A 120 -11.72 8.11 -10.86
N CYS A 121 -10.94 8.81 -11.67
CA CYS A 121 -9.63 8.36 -12.11
C CYS A 121 -8.75 9.56 -12.48
N ALA A 122 -7.45 9.34 -12.64
CA ALA A 122 -6.53 10.33 -13.14
C ALA A 122 -6.89 10.72 -14.60
N SER A 123 -6.54 11.94 -14.99
CA SER A 123 -6.74 12.44 -16.36
C SER A 123 -5.91 11.72 -17.41
N SER A 124 -4.79 11.10 -16.99
CA SER A 124 -3.90 10.30 -17.85
C SER A 124 -3.68 8.92 -17.23
N ILE A 125 -3.71 7.89 -18.07
CA ILE A 125 -3.44 6.50 -17.67
C ILE A 125 -2.01 6.31 -17.13
N GLU A 126 -1.07 7.14 -17.56
CA GLU A 126 0.34 7.13 -17.10
C GLU A 126 0.47 7.50 -15.62
N ASN A 127 -0.47 8.30 -15.11
CA ASN A 127 -0.52 8.74 -13.72
C ASN A 127 -1.50 7.92 -12.89
N GLN A 128 -2.01 6.82 -13.44
CA GLN A 128 -3.04 5.99 -12.81
C GLN A 128 -2.45 4.79 -12.11
N ASN A 129 -2.84 4.58 -10.88
CA ASN A 129 -2.70 3.30 -10.18
C ASN A 129 -3.91 2.41 -10.47
N PRO A 130 -3.80 1.08 -10.37
CA PRO A 130 -4.88 0.15 -10.66
C PRO A 130 -5.99 0.14 -9.57
N VAL A 131 -6.42 1.32 -9.16
CA VAL A 131 -7.54 1.54 -8.25
C VAL A 131 -8.59 2.35 -9.00
N LEU A 132 -9.80 1.80 -9.11
CA LEU A 132 -10.93 2.48 -9.74
C LEU A 132 -12.01 2.73 -8.71
N SER A 133 -12.34 4.00 -8.52
CA SER A 133 -13.48 4.39 -7.68
C SER A 133 -14.65 4.74 -8.59
N PHE A 134 -15.87 4.37 -8.18
CA PHE A 134 -17.08 4.72 -8.91
C PHE A 134 -18.26 4.87 -7.97
N ASN A 135 -19.26 5.60 -8.43
CA ASN A 135 -20.58 5.71 -7.80
C ASN A 135 -21.66 5.34 -8.81
N ILE A 136 -22.78 4.85 -8.31
CA ILE A 136 -24.02 4.64 -9.10
C ILE A 136 -25.06 5.63 -8.60
N ASN A 137 -25.62 6.42 -9.50
CA ASN A 137 -26.58 7.45 -9.15
C ASN A 137 -27.82 6.85 -8.46
N GLY A 138 -28.19 7.42 -7.34
CA GLY A 138 -29.35 6.98 -6.56
C GLY A 138 -29.11 5.78 -5.65
N PHE A 139 -27.89 5.23 -5.60
CA PHE A 139 -27.54 4.12 -4.72
C PHE A 139 -26.52 4.53 -3.67
N ASP A 140 -26.68 4.03 -2.45
CA ASP A 140 -25.65 4.10 -1.41
C ASP A 140 -24.49 3.15 -1.74
N SER A 141 -23.26 3.57 -1.48
CA SER A 141 -22.07 2.77 -1.80
C SER A 141 -21.99 1.47 -1.01
N GLY A 142 -22.53 1.43 0.22
CA GLY A 142 -22.60 0.22 1.03
C GLY A 142 -23.57 -0.80 0.45
N ASP A 143 -24.73 -0.33 -0.05
CA ASP A 143 -25.72 -1.20 -0.70
C ASP A 143 -25.16 -1.79 -1.99
N VAL A 144 -24.54 -0.96 -2.82
CA VAL A 144 -23.86 -1.42 -4.06
C VAL A 144 -22.81 -2.47 -3.74
N GLY A 145 -21.97 -2.24 -2.72
CA GLY A 145 -20.95 -3.20 -2.33
C GLY A 145 -21.54 -4.53 -1.84
N THR A 146 -22.62 -4.46 -1.08
CA THR A 146 -23.34 -5.67 -0.58
C THR A 146 -23.93 -6.46 -1.74
N MET A 147 -24.59 -5.80 -2.70
CA MET A 147 -25.18 -6.46 -3.88
C MET A 147 -24.07 -7.12 -4.74
N LEU A 148 -22.97 -6.43 -4.97
CA LEU A 148 -21.85 -6.98 -5.75
C LEU A 148 -21.25 -8.23 -5.09
N ASP A 149 -21.10 -8.21 -3.77
CA ASP A 149 -20.56 -9.36 -3.03
C ASP A 149 -21.52 -10.53 -3.00
N VAL A 150 -22.78 -10.29 -2.56
CA VAL A 150 -23.77 -11.36 -2.33
C VAL A 150 -24.30 -11.95 -3.63
N ASP A 151 -24.66 -11.10 -4.62
CA ASP A 151 -25.34 -11.54 -5.82
C ASP A 151 -24.38 -11.94 -6.94
N TYR A 152 -23.17 -11.35 -6.96
CA TYR A 152 -22.21 -11.50 -8.06
C TYR A 152 -20.84 -12.02 -7.63
N ASN A 153 -20.61 -12.21 -6.32
CA ASN A 153 -19.30 -12.63 -5.78
C ASN A 153 -18.15 -11.69 -6.22
N ILE A 154 -18.44 -10.39 -6.27
CA ILE A 154 -17.47 -9.35 -6.62
C ILE A 154 -17.15 -8.56 -5.35
N ALA A 155 -15.95 -8.77 -4.81
CA ALA A 155 -15.47 -8.05 -3.65
C ALA A 155 -15.02 -6.63 -4.02
N VAL A 156 -15.61 -5.63 -3.36
CA VAL A 156 -15.23 -4.21 -3.48
C VAL A 156 -15.04 -3.58 -2.11
N ARG A 157 -14.36 -2.45 -2.06
CA ARG A 157 -14.25 -1.65 -0.84
C ARG A 157 -15.19 -0.46 -0.92
N THR A 158 -16.10 -0.32 0.05
CA THR A 158 -17.04 0.81 0.14
C THR A 158 -16.57 1.88 1.12
N GLY A 159 -17.13 3.09 1.02
CA GLY A 159 -16.88 4.21 1.91
C GLY A 159 -15.56 4.92 1.65
N LEU A 160 -14.98 5.54 2.69
CA LEU A 160 -13.82 6.45 2.59
C LEU A 160 -12.46 5.75 2.35
N GLN A 161 -12.41 4.42 2.41
CA GLN A 161 -11.24 3.61 2.04
C GLN A 161 -9.93 3.99 2.78
N CYS A 162 -10.03 4.45 4.03
CA CYS A 162 -8.94 4.96 4.84
C CYS A 162 -8.24 6.21 4.24
N ALA A 163 -8.90 6.93 3.36
CA ALA A 163 -8.36 8.10 2.65
C ALA A 163 -9.40 9.24 2.57
N PRO A 164 -9.91 9.76 3.71
CA PRO A 164 -11.00 10.74 3.70
C PRO A 164 -10.67 11.97 2.85
N LYS A 165 -9.43 12.44 2.88
CA LYS A 165 -9.02 13.63 2.11
C LYS A 165 -8.98 13.45 0.58
N VAL A 166 -9.12 12.24 0.09
CA VAL A 166 -9.24 11.98 -1.36
C VAL A 166 -10.66 12.24 -1.84
N HIS A 167 -11.63 12.28 -0.92
CA HIS A 167 -13.06 12.48 -1.19
C HIS A 167 -13.54 13.92 -0.93
N GLU A 168 -12.65 14.81 -0.49
CA GLU A 168 -12.90 16.27 -0.36
C GLU A 168 -12.57 17.00 -1.67
#